data_99fbf7a19ecf411cb3a51bd742c37624
#
_entry.id   99fbf7a19ecf411cb3a51bd742c37624
#
_cell.length_a   1.000
_cell.length_b   1.000
_cell.length_c   1.000
_cell.angle_alpha   90.00
_cell.angle_beta   90.00
_cell.angle_gamma   90.00
#
_symmetry.space_group_name_H-M   'P 1'
#
loop_
_entity.id
_entity.type
_entity.pdbx_description
1 polymer ?
#
loop_
_entity_poly.entity_id
_entity_poly.type
_entity_poly.pdbx_seq_one_letter_code
_entity_poly.pdbx_strand_id
1 'polypeptide(L)'
;MRVLLVNTSERTGGAAVAAGRLMVALQKNGVEVKMLVRDKSSGNSDVVAVGNRFLMQWRFLWERIVVWAANRFRKHHLFAVDIANAGVDITSTPEFKQADVIHLHWINQGMLSLRDIRRVLDSGKPVVWTLHDLWPCTGICHYPSRCIHFHDVCHDCPYLWGGGSSRDLSRKIFRRKEKLYRGRHITFVSCSRWLGTEACRSALCVGQHVTSIPNPIDVAFFKPGDKDEARWK
;
A
#
# COMPACT_ATOMS: atom_id res chain seq x y z
N MET A 1 -23.05 3.63 5.84
CA MET A 1 -21.84 2.84 5.56
C MET A 1 -20.63 3.62 6.04
N ARG A 2 -19.79 2.99 6.85
CA ARG A 2 -18.57 3.59 7.43
C ARG A 2 -17.34 2.94 6.79
N VAL A 3 -16.51 3.74 6.16
CA VAL A 3 -15.28 3.30 5.47
C VAL A 3 -14.06 3.78 6.24
N LEU A 4 -13.13 2.87 6.51
CA LEU A 4 -11.84 3.20 7.08
C LEU A 4 -10.76 3.13 6.00
N LEU A 5 -10.24 4.29 5.60
CA LEU A 5 -9.05 4.37 4.75
C LEU A 5 -7.80 4.17 5.61
N VAL A 6 -6.84 3.40 5.12
CA VAL A 6 -5.56 3.17 5.81
C VAL A 6 -4.42 3.49 4.87
N ASN A 7 -3.60 4.47 5.24
CA ASN A 7 -2.45 4.91 4.45
C ASN A 7 -1.27 5.29 5.35
N THR A 8 -0.06 5.25 4.87
CA THR A 8 1.13 5.59 5.67
C THR A 8 1.19 7.08 5.99
N SER A 9 0.96 7.96 5.02
CA SER A 9 1.00 9.41 5.22
C SER A 9 -0.33 10.05 4.84
N GLU A 10 -0.69 11.14 5.52
CA GLU A 10 -1.88 11.92 5.17
C GLU A 10 -1.72 12.68 3.85
N ARG A 11 -0.54 13.29 3.60
CA ARG A 11 -0.33 14.22 2.47
C ARG A 11 0.91 13.94 1.64
N THR A 12 1.86 13.15 2.14
CA THR A 12 3.14 12.97 1.46
C THR A 12 3.06 11.83 0.44
N GLY A 13 3.31 12.14 -0.81
CA GLY A 13 3.35 11.19 -1.93
C GLY A 13 2.01 11.02 -2.65
N GLY A 14 2.08 10.44 -3.86
CA GLY A 14 0.92 10.29 -4.74
C GLY A 14 -0.22 9.46 -4.14
N ALA A 15 0.11 8.40 -3.42
CA ALA A 15 -0.86 7.54 -2.74
C ALA A 15 -1.65 8.30 -1.68
N ALA A 16 -0.99 9.17 -0.89
CA ALA A 16 -1.62 10.00 0.12
C ALA A 16 -2.59 11.01 -0.49
N VAL A 17 -2.16 11.68 -1.57
CA VAL A 17 -3.01 12.62 -2.32
C VAL A 17 -4.25 11.90 -2.88
N ALA A 18 -4.08 10.71 -3.46
CA ALA A 18 -5.18 9.93 -3.99
C ALA A 18 -6.16 9.46 -2.89
N ALA A 19 -5.63 8.96 -1.76
CA ALA A 19 -6.44 8.57 -0.61
C ALA A 19 -7.24 9.75 -0.03
N GLY A 20 -6.60 10.94 0.11
CA GLY A 20 -7.26 12.15 0.56
C GLY A 20 -8.37 12.61 -0.38
N ARG A 21 -8.15 12.56 -1.70
CA ARG A 21 -9.18 12.87 -2.71
C ARG A 21 -10.35 11.88 -2.65
N LEU A 22 -10.04 10.59 -2.48
CA LEU A 22 -11.06 9.56 -2.31
C LEU A 22 -11.90 9.80 -1.05
N MET A 23 -11.26 10.14 0.08
CA MET A 23 -11.93 10.49 1.31
C MET A 23 -12.96 11.60 1.08
N VAL A 24 -12.54 12.71 0.47
CA VAL A 24 -13.43 13.85 0.17
C VAL A 24 -14.54 13.44 -0.79
N ALA A 25 -14.25 12.65 -1.81
CA ALA A 25 -15.25 12.18 -2.77
C ALA A 25 -16.31 11.30 -2.11
N LEU A 26 -15.92 10.38 -1.24
CA LEU A 26 -16.83 9.51 -0.50
C LEU A 26 -17.70 10.31 0.47
N GLN A 27 -17.10 11.26 1.21
CA GLN A 27 -17.85 12.15 2.14
C GLN A 27 -18.88 13.00 1.40
N LYS A 28 -18.53 13.56 0.23
CA LYS A 28 -19.48 14.31 -0.62
C LYS A 28 -20.66 13.45 -1.11
N ASN A 29 -20.48 12.13 -1.16
CA ASN A 29 -21.53 11.17 -1.53
C ASN A 29 -22.22 10.51 -0.32
N GLY A 30 -22.13 11.10 0.87
CA GLY A 30 -22.84 10.66 2.06
C GLY A 30 -22.26 9.42 2.75
N VAL A 31 -21.02 9.05 2.45
CA VAL A 31 -20.32 7.97 3.13
C VAL A 31 -19.57 8.54 4.32
N GLU A 32 -19.71 7.92 5.48
CA GLU A 32 -18.91 8.24 6.66
C GLU A 32 -17.51 7.67 6.50
N VAL A 33 -16.48 8.51 6.50
CA VAL A 33 -15.10 8.10 6.25
C VAL A 33 -14.18 8.61 7.33
N LYS A 34 -13.37 7.71 7.87
CA LYS A 34 -12.20 8.03 8.69
C LYS A 34 -10.93 7.54 7.98
N MET A 35 -9.81 8.18 8.24
CA MET A 35 -8.51 7.77 7.71
C MET A 35 -7.52 7.53 8.84
N LEU A 36 -6.94 6.33 8.91
CA LEU A 36 -5.81 6.02 9.79
C LEU A 36 -4.50 6.22 9.04
N VAL A 37 -3.60 7.00 9.62
CA VAL A 37 -2.28 7.28 9.06
C VAL A 37 -1.19 7.14 10.11
N ARG A 38 0.04 6.85 9.67
CA ARG A 38 1.23 6.96 10.51
C ARG A 38 1.61 8.43 10.69
N ASP A 39 1.67 9.16 9.58
CA ASP A 39 2.16 10.53 9.53
C ASP A 39 0.98 11.49 9.27
N LYS A 40 0.34 11.94 10.36
CA LYS A 40 -0.70 12.97 10.32
C LYS A 40 -0.05 14.35 10.27
N SER A 41 -0.57 15.23 9.41
CA SER A 41 -0.04 16.58 9.17
C SER A 41 -1.08 17.69 9.23
N SER A 42 -2.35 17.37 9.41
CA SER A 42 -3.45 18.36 9.49
C SER A 42 -4.19 18.32 10.82
N GLY A 43 -5.03 19.33 11.06
CA GLY A 43 -6.01 19.37 12.14
C GLY A 43 -7.32 18.63 11.84
N ASN A 44 -7.44 17.93 10.69
CA ASN A 44 -8.68 17.23 10.33
C ASN A 44 -9.01 16.15 11.36
N SER A 45 -10.20 16.22 11.96
CA SER A 45 -10.71 15.28 12.97
C SER A 45 -11.04 13.90 12.38
N ASP A 46 -11.24 13.81 11.06
CA ASP A 46 -11.51 12.55 10.37
C ASP A 46 -10.24 11.78 10.00
N VAL A 47 -9.07 12.40 10.19
CA VAL A 47 -7.77 11.74 10.05
C VAL A 47 -7.20 11.47 11.43
N VAL A 48 -6.85 10.23 11.71
CA VAL A 48 -6.33 9.78 13.00
C VAL A 48 -4.94 9.22 12.84
N ALA A 49 -4.00 9.68 13.67
CA ALA A 49 -2.66 9.11 13.72
C ALA A 49 -2.65 7.82 14.55
N VAL A 50 -2.00 6.77 14.02
CA VAL A 50 -1.84 5.51 14.75
C VAL A 50 -0.49 5.42 15.43
N GLY A 51 -0.51 4.90 16.66
CA GLY A 51 0.69 4.59 17.41
C GLY A 51 1.45 5.83 17.91
N ASN A 52 2.55 5.55 18.60
CA ASN A 52 3.49 6.59 19.06
C ASN A 52 4.48 6.92 17.94
N ARG A 53 4.70 8.21 17.67
CA ARG A 53 5.59 8.70 16.60
C ARG A 53 7.01 8.11 16.69
N PHE A 54 7.59 8.04 17.87
CA PHE A 54 8.93 7.45 18.06
C PHE A 54 8.94 5.96 17.72
N LEU A 55 7.96 5.21 18.19
CA LEU A 55 7.84 3.78 17.90
C LEU A 55 7.66 3.53 16.39
N MET A 56 6.88 4.37 15.70
CA MET A 56 6.68 4.26 14.26
C MET A 56 7.96 4.58 13.48
N GLN A 57 8.75 5.56 13.92
CA GLN A 57 10.06 5.85 13.34
C GLN A 57 11.04 4.68 13.54
N TRP A 58 11.06 4.07 14.73
CA TRP A 58 11.86 2.88 14.98
C TRP A 58 11.46 1.69 14.12
N ARG A 59 10.18 1.46 13.90
CA ARG A 59 9.67 0.42 13.00
C ARG A 59 10.12 0.63 11.56
N PHE A 60 10.02 1.86 11.07
CA PHE A 60 10.54 2.23 9.77
C PHE A 60 12.05 1.99 9.65
N LEU A 61 12.81 2.49 10.62
CA LEU A 61 14.26 2.32 10.64
C LEU A 61 14.66 0.84 10.72
N TRP A 62 13.98 0.05 11.56
CA TRP A 62 14.20 -1.39 11.68
C TRP A 62 14.02 -2.11 10.36
N GLU A 63 12.96 -1.79 9.63
CA GLU A 63 12.74 -2.37 8.32
C GLU A 63 13.87 -2.03 7.34
N ARG A 64 14.31 -0.77 7.31
CA ARG A 64 15.44 -0.33 6.47
C ARG A 64 16.74 -1.01 6.85
N ILE A 65 17.01 -1.21 8.14
CA ILE A 65 18.18 -1.95 8.62
C ILE A 65 18.15 -3.39 8.13
N VAL A 66 17.02 -4.08 8.22
CA VAL A 66 16.89 -5.47 7.74
C VAL A 66 17.11 -5.56 6.23
N VAL A 67 16.55 -4.64 5.45
CA VAL A 67 16.77 -4.57 4.00
C VAL A 67 18.23 -4.28 3.68
N TRP A 68 18.85 -3.34 4.40
CA TRP A 68 20.26 -2.97 4.23
C TRP A 68 21.20 -4.15 4.56
N ALA A 69 20.95 -4.88 5.64
CA ALA A 69 21.70 -6.07 5.99
C ALA A 69 21.54 -7.19 4.94
N ALA A 70 20.29 -7.40 4.44
CA ALA A 70 20.04 -8.35 3.35
C ALA A 70 20.74 -7.96 2.04
N ASN A 71 20.98 -6.66 1.83
CA ASN A 71 21.76 -6.13 0.70
C ASN A 71 23.27 -6.00 0.99
N ARG A 72 23.79 -6.79 1.92
CA ARG A 72 25.21 -6.79 2.32
C ARG A 72 25.72 -5.38 2.64
N PHE A 73 24.92 -4.64 3.43
CA PHE A 73 25.24 -3.29 3.91
C PHE A 73 25.36 -2.23 2.81
N ARG A 74 24.76 -2.44 1.64
CA ARG A 74 24.73 -1.45 0.55
C ARG A 74 23.41 -0.69 0.55
N LYS A 75 23.48 0.60 0.25
CA LYS A 75 22.31 1.50 0.22
C LYS A 75 21.53 1.43 -1.11
N HIS A 76 22.04 0.70 -2.09
CA HIS A 76 21.41 0.58 -3.41
C HIS A 76 20.03 -0.07 -3.28
N HIS A 77 19.04 0.50 -3.94
CA HIS A 77 17.64 0.05 -3.92
C HIS A 77 16.96 -0.03 -2.54
N LEU A 78 17.51 0.63 -1.50
CA LEU A 78 16.99 0.57 -0.12
C LEU A 78 15.51 0.97 -0.01
N PHE A 79 15.03 1.86 -0.89
CA PHE A 79 13.64 2.35 -0.94
C PHE A 79 12.83 1.80 -2.12
N ALA A 80 13.45 0.97 -2.99
CA ALA A 80 12.74 0.31 -4.08
C ALA A 80 12.03 -0.96 -3.63
N VAL A 81 12.32 -1.42 -2.40
CA VAL A 81 11.78 -2.64 -1.82
C VAL A 81 11.24 -2.40 -0.40
N ASP A 82 10.27 -3.23 -0.03
CA ASP A 82 9.65 -3.23 1.28
C ASP A 82 9.31 -4.66 1.70
N ILE A 83 9.53 -5.02 2.96
CA ILE A 83 9.34 -6.37 3.48
C ILE A 83 8.23 -6.49 4.51
N ALA A 84 7.66 -5.38 4.93
CA ALA A 84 6.59 -5.27 5.91
C ALA A 84 6.81 -6.15 7.14
N ASN A 85 8.04 -6.09 7.71
CA ASN A 85 8.42 -6.88 8.88
C ASN A 85 8.08 -6.18 10.21
N ALA A 86 7.70 -4.91 10.16
CA ALA A 86 7.28 -4.10 11.30
C ALA A 86 6.04 -3.27 10.93
N GLY A 87 5.16 -3.06 11.90
CA GLY A 87 3.92 -2.31 11.70
C GLY A 87 3.14 -2.16 13.00
N VAL A 88 1.94 -1.61 12.93
CA VAL A 88 1.04 -1.41 14.07
C VAL A 88 -0.25 -2.21 13.87
N ASP A 89 -0.73 -2.82 14.94
CA ASP A 89 -2.05 -3.46 14.95
C ASP A 89 -3.14 -2.39 15.04
N ILE A 90 -3.84 -2.19 13.93
CA ILE A 90 -4.94 -1.23 13.83
C ILE A 90 -6.28 -1.84 14.25
N THR A 91 -6.38 -3.17 14.41
CA THR A 91 -7.66 -3.85 14.65
C THR A 91 -8.26 -3.53 16.04
N SER A 92 -7.44 -3.05 16.95
CA SER A 92 -7.87 -2.62 18.28
C SER A 92 -8.43 -1.19 18.32
N THR A 93 -8.21 -0.38 17.27
CA THR A 93 -8.63 1.04 17.25
C THR A 93 -10.15 1.17 17.16
N PRO A 94 -10.74 2.23 17.74
CA PRO A 94 -12.17 2.49 17.62
C PRO A 94 -12.64 2.61 16.17
N GLU A 95 -11.84 3.29 15.33
CA GLU A 95 -12.14 3.53 13.92
C GLU A 95 -12.22 2.20 13.16
N PHE A 96 -11.31 1.26 13.42
CA PHE A 96 -11.35 -0.07 12.81
C PHE A 96 -12.59 -0.86 13.26
N LYS A 97 -12.88 -0.85 14.56
CA LYS A 97 -14.02 -1.59 15.11
C LYS A 97 -15.35 -1.11 14.55
N GLN A 98 -15.49 0.21 14.37
CA GLN A 98 -16.70 0.84 13.86
C GLN A 98 -16.87 0.75 12.34
N ALA A 99 -15.79 0.53 11.58
CA ALA A 99 -15.83 0.48 10.13
C ALA A 99 -16.61 -0.73 9.61
N ASP A 100 -17.36 -0.52 8.56
CA ASP A 100 -18.06 -1.57 7.79
C ASP A 100 -17.16 -2.12 6.68
N VAL A 101 -16.23 -1.29 6.15
CA VAL A 101 -15.26 -1.65 5.09
C VAL A 101 -13.89 -1.10 5.45
N ILE A 102 -12.85 -1.89 5.25
CA ILE A 102 -11.45 -1.47 5.39
C ILE A 102 -10.86 -1.26 3.99
N HIS A 103 -10.36 -0.07 3.74
CA HIS A 103 -9.78 0.29 2.47
C HIS A 103 -8.30 0.63 2.62
N LEU A 104 -7.45 -0.30 2.22
CA LEU A 104 -6.00 -0.15 2.27
C LEU A 104 -5.51 0.61 1.04
N HIS A 105 -4.58 1.53 1.25
CA HIS A 105 -3.86 2.25 0.22
C HIS A 105 -2.38 1.87 0.26
N TRP A 106 -1.47 2.82 0.47
CA TRP A 106 -0.05 2.54 0.62
C TRP A 106 0.31 2.38 2.10
N ILE A 107 0.56 1.16 2.54
CA ILE A 107 0.65 0.77 3.96
C ILE A 107 2.06 0.32 4.37
N ASN A 108 3.05 0.66 3.58
CA ASN A 108 4.45 0.28 3.74
C ASN A 108 5.20 1.17 4.75
N GLN A 109 6.50 0.96 4.87
CA GLN A 109 7.42 1.74 5.70
C GLN A 109 7.02 1.77 7.19
N GLY A 110 6.71 0.60 7.75
CA GLY A 110 6.41 0.46 9.16
C GLY A 110 4.97 0.80 9.56
N MET A 111 4.06 1.06 8.59
CA MET A 111 2.63 1.26 8.89
C MET A 111 1.97 -0.08 9.26
N LEU A 112 1.94 -1.05 8.35
CA LEU A 112 1.43 -2.40 8.64
C LEU A 112 2.49 -3.45 8.30
N SER A 113 2.70 -4.39 9.21
CA SER A 113 3.46 -5.61 8.92
C SER A 113 2.58 -6.65 8.23
N LEU A 114 3.19 -7.70 7.63
CA LEU A 114 2.43 -8.85 7.11
C LEU A 114 1.56 -9.52 8.18
N ARG A 115 1.98 -9.45 9.45
CA ARG A 115 1.18 -9.95 10.58
C ARG A 115 -0.04 -9.07 10.83
N ASP A 116 0.12 -7.75 10.74
CA ASP A 116 -0.99 -6.81 10.95
C ASP A 116 -1.98 -6.87 9.78
N ILE A 117 -1.50 -6.99 8.53
CA ILE A 117 -2.36 -7.26 7.37
C ILE A 117 -3.16 -8.55 7.57
N ARG A 118 -2.53 -9.61 8.10
CA ARG A 118 -3.25 -10.85 8.44
C ARG A 118 -4.40 -10.59 9.40
N ARG A 119 -4.17 -9.83 10.49
CA ARG A 119 -5.22 -9.49 11.45
C ARG A 119 -6.38 -8.72 10.82
N VAL A 120 -6.06 -7.78 9.93
CA VAL A 120 -7.07 -7.06 9.14
C VAL A 120 -7.90 -8.03 8.32
N LEU A 121 -7.26 -8.93 7.57
CA LEU A 121 -7.96 -9.92 6.74
C LEU A 121 -8.74 -10.97 7.56
N ASP A 122 -8.25 -11.33 8.74
CA ASP A 122 -8.90 -12.30 9.64
C ASP A 122 -10.06 -11.67 10.42
N SER A 123 -10.27 -10.35 10.34
CA SER A 123 -11.37 -9.67 11.06
C SER A 123 -12.77 -9.96 10.51
N GLY A 124 -12.86 -10.57 9.34
CA GLY A 124 -14.12 -10.81 8.64
C GLY A 124 -14.73 -9.60 7.96
N LYS A 125 -14.12 -8.40 8.08
CA LYS A 125 -14.57 -7.21 7.40
C LYS A 125 -14.17 -7.24 5.92
N PRO A 126 -15.00 -6.72 4.98
CA PRO A 126 -14.61 -6.53 3.60
C PRO A 126 -13.35 -5.69 3.48
N VAL A 127 -12.37 -6.16 2.70
CA VAL A 127 -11.11 -5.45 2.46
C VAL A 127 -10.98 -5.08 1.00
N VAL A 128 -10.87 -3.78 0.75
CA VAL A 128 -10.50 -3.20 -0.54
C VAL A 128 -9.05 -2.74 -0.44
N TRP A 129 -8.24 -2.96 -1.49
CA TRP A 129 -6.85 -2.51 -1.52
C TRP A 129 -6.55 -1.78 -2.83
N THR A 130 -6.45 -0.45 -2.76
CA THR A 130 -6.05 0.34 -3.91
C THR A 130 -4.54 0.18 -4.16
N LEU A 131 -4.23 -0.32 -5.36
CA LEU A 131 -2.87 -0.48 -5.84
C LEU A 131 -2.36 0.86 -6.37
N HIS A 132 -1.38 1.45 -5.68
CA HIS A 132 -0.61 2.60 -6.15
C HIS A 132 0.72 2.18 -6.79
N ASP A 133 1.12 0.95 -6.52
CA ASP A 133 2.25 0.23 -7.07
C ASP A 133 1.99 -1.28 -7.06
N LEU A 134 2.96 -2.09 -7.43
CA LEU A 134 2.81 -3.56 -7.48
C LEU A 134 3.30 -4.28 -6.22
N TRP A 135 3.64 -3.56 -5.15
CA TRP A 135 4.13 -4.22 -3.94
C TRP A 135 3.17 -5.29 -3.37
N PRO A 136 1.84 -5.10 -3.33
CA PRO A 136 0.93 -6.16 -2.89
C PRO A 136 1.01 -7.43 -3.74
N CYS A 137 1.37 -7.29 -5.01
CA CYS A 137 1.40 -8.35 -6.02
C CYS A 137 2.81 -8.92 -6.29
N THR A 138 3.86 -8.42 -5.62
CA THR A 138 5.26 -8.87 -5.76
C THR A 138 5.80 -9.42 -4.45
N GLY A 139 7.03 -9.94 -4.45
CA GLY A 139 7.71 -10.30 -3.21
C GLY A 139 8.01 -9.09 -2.33
N ILE A 140 8.85 -8.20 -2.85
CA ILE A 140 9.35 -7.06 -2.07
C ILE A 140 9.37 -5.73 -2.84
N CYS A 141 9.37 -5.73 -4.18
CA CYS A 141 9.56 -4.52 -4.96
C CYS A 141 8.23 -3.78 -5.21
N HIS A 142 8.32 -2.45 -5.27
CA HIS A 142 7.20 -1.59 -5.62
C HIS A 142 6.94 -1.58 -7.13
N TYR A 143 8.00 -1.72 -7.93
CA TYR A 143 7.93 -1.76 -9.39
C TYR A 143 8.88 -2.82 -9.93
N PRO A 144 8.39 -3.90 -10.56
CA PRO A 144 9.21 -5.01 -10.99
C PRO A 144 10.08 -4.70 -12.23
N SER A 145 9.88 -3.57 -12.92
CA SER A 145 10.55 -3.23 -14.18
C SER A 145 10.38 -4.34 -15.22
N ARG A 146 11.47 -4.98 -15.66
CA ARG A 146 11.46 -6.09 -16.62
C ARG A 146 11.39 -7.48 -15.96
N CYS A 147 11.35 -7.54 -14.63
CA CYS A 147 11.26 -8.81 -13.90
C CYS A 147 9.86 -9.39 -13.99
N ILE A 148 9.76 -10.67 -14.38
CA ILE A 148 8.49 -11.40 -14.50
C ILE A 148 8.31 -12.48 -13.43
N HIS A 149 9.26 -12.65 -12.50
CA HIS A 149 9.23 -13.74 -11.52
C HIS A 149 8.00 -13.70 -10.61
N PHE A 150 7.34 -12.54 -10.44
CA PHE A 150 6.11 -12.43 -9.66
C PHE A 150 4.89 -13.12 -10.32
N HIS A 151 5.01 -13.53 -11.60
CA HIS A 151 3.99 -14.32 -12.28
C HIS A 151 3.88 -15.75 -11.72
N ASP A 152 4.95 -16.24 -11.10
CA ASP A 152 4.99 -17.54 -10.41
C ASP A 152 5.46 -17.35 -8.95
N VAL A 153 6.75 -17.27 -8.73
CA VAL A 153 7.37 -17.07 -7.41
C VAL A 153 8.56 -16.16 -7.54
N CYS A 154 8.56 -15.03 -6.83
CA CYS A 154 9.73 -14.15 -6.82
C CYS A 154 10.97 -14.87 -6.31
N HIS A 155 12.08 -14.70 -7.02
CA HIS A 155 13.44 -15.14 -6.70
C HIS A 155 14.43 -14.36 -7.58
N ASP A 156 15.73 -14.52 -7.38
CA ASP A 156 16.79 -13.87 -8.16
C ASP A 156 16.46 -12.39 -8.40
N CYS A 157 16.16 -11.68 -7.28
CA CYS A 157 15.61 -10.34 -7.32
C CYS A 157 16.66 -9.32 -7.74
N PRO A 158 16.43 -8.55 -8.85
CA PRO A 158 17.41 -7.58 -9.34
C PRO A 158 17.66 -6.41 -8.38
N TYR A 159 16.77 -6.21 -7.40
CA TYR A 159 16.90 -5.18 -6.37
C TYR A 159 17.74 -5.63 -5.17
N LEU A 160 18.14 -6.90 -5.10
CA LEU A 160 19.02 -7.43 -4.08
C LEU A 160 20.46 -7.51 -4.59
N TRP A 161 21.41 -7.53 -3.66
CA TRP A 161 22.83 -7.63 -3.98
C TRP A 161 23.14 -8.81 -4.90
N GLY A 162 23.92 -8.57 -5.94
CA GLY A 162 24.34 -9.60 -6.90
C GLY A 162 23.19 -10.18 -7.74
N GLY A 163 22.05 -9.49 -7.84
CA GLY A 163 20.88 -9.99 -8.55
C GLY A 163 20.06 -11.01 -7.74
N GLY A 164 20.30 -11.11 -6.43
CA GLY A 164 19.58 -12.03 -5.55
C GLY A 164 20.07 -13.47 -5.64
N SER A 165 19.19 -14.41 -5.38
CA SER A 165 19.38 -15.85 -5.50
C SER A 165 18.04 -16.59 -5.53
N SER A 166 18.08 -17.88 -5.87
CA SER A 166 16.87 -18.73 -5.88
C SER A 166 16.17 -18.88 -4.52
N ARG A 167 16.82 -18.49 -3.41
CA ARG A 167 16.28 -18.54 -2.04
C ARG A 167 16.40 -17.20 -1.30
N ASP A 168 16.40 -16.11 -2.03
CA ASP A 168 16.57 -14.76 -1.49
C ASP A 168 15.38 -14.24 -0.68
N LEU A 169 15.51 -12.99 -0.22
CA LEU A 169 14.50 -12.32 0.58
C LEU A 169 13.18 -12.14 -0.19
N SER A 170 13.24 -11.93 -1.51
CA SER A 170 12.04 -11.74 -2.33
C SER A 170 11.19 -13.01 -2.34
N ARG A 171 11.79 -14.19 -2.50
CA ARG A 171 11.11 -15.48 -2.42
C ARG A 171 10.48 -15.70 -1.04
N LYS A 172 11.23 -15.40 0.02
CA LYS A 172 10.75 -15.57 1.39
C LYS A 172 9.52 -14.73 1.68
N ILE A 173 9.51 -13.46 1.26
CA ILE A 173 8.37 -12.57 1.46
C ILE A 173 7.21 -12.94 0.54
N PHE A 174 7.48 -13.29 -0.73
CA PHE A 174 6.46 -13.77 -1.66
C PHE A 174 5.67 -14.95 -1.08
N ARG A 175 6.37 -15.98 -0.59
CA ARG A 175 5.74 -17.15 0.03
C ARG A 175 4.96 -16.82 1.31
N ARG A 176 5.38 -15.78 2.06
CA ARG A 176 4.62 -15.28 3.20
C ARG A 176 3.33 -14.59 2.75
N LYS A 177 3.37 -13.78 1.69
CA LYS A 177 2.18 -13.14 1.11
C LYS A 177 1.23 -14.20 0.50
N GLU A 178 1.75 -15.20 -0.19
CA GLU A 178 0.96 -16.32 -0.71
C GLU A 178 0.16 -17.01 0.42
N LYS A 179 0.83 -17.35 1.52
CA LYS A 179 0.16 -17.91 2.71
C LYS A 179 -0.81 -16.92 3.37
N LEU A 180 -0.49 -15.64 3.31
CA LEU A 180 -1.33 -14.57 3.84
C LEU A 180 -2.63 -14.44 3.04
N TYR A 181 -2.58 -14.51 1.71
CA TYR A 181 -3.77 -14.30 0.85
C TYR A 181 -4.60 -15.58 0.68
N ARG A 182 -4.00 -16.74 0.88
CA ARG A 182 -4.68 -18.05 0.72
C ARG A 182 -5.92 -18.13 1.60
N GLY A 183 -7.09 -18.42 0.97
CA GLY A 183 -8.38 -18.54 1.63
C GLY A 183 -8.95 -17.24 2.18
N ARG A 184 -8.40 -16.08 1.78
CA ARG A 184 -8.91 -14.75 2.14
C ARG A 184 -9.29 -13.98 0.89
N HIS A 185 -10.34 -13.17 0.98
CA HIS A 185 -10.85 -12.38 -0.14
C HIS A 185 -10.41 -10.94 -0.01
N ILE A 186 -9.70 -10.45 -1.03
CA ILE A 186 -9.25 -9.06 -1.16
C ILE A 186 -9.77 -8.54 -2.50
N THR A 187 -10.41 -7.38 -2.48
CA THR A 187 -10.71 -6.66 -3.71
C THR A 187 -9.58 -5.70 -4.01
N PHE A 188 -8.75 -6.02 -5.00
CA PHE A 188 -7.72 -5.11 -5.49
C PHE A 188 -8.30 -4.12 -6.49
N VAL A 189 -8.06 -2.84 -6.26
CA VAL A 189 -8.46 -1.75 -7.16
C VAL A 189 -7.20 -1.09 -7.70
N SER A 190 -6.91 -1.26 -8.97
CA SER A 190 -5.78 -0.60 -9.62
C SER A 190 -6.16 0.81 -10.10
N CYS A 191 -5.24 1.77 -9.98
CA CYS A 191 -5.46 3.14 -10.45
C CYS A 191 -5.35 3.32 -11.97
N SER A 192 -4.97 2.27 -12.70
CA SER A 192 -4.92 2.24 -14.16
C SER A 192 -5.13 0.83 -14.72
N ARG A 193 -5.58 0.74 -15.97
CA ARG A 193 -5.76 -0.54 -16.67
C ARG A 193 -4.44 -1.32 -16.75
N TRP A 194 -3.33 -0.63 -17.04
CA TRP A 194 -2.01 -1.25 -17.09
C TRP A 194 -1.66 -1.93 -15.76
N LEU A 195 -1.79 -1.21 -14.65
CA LEU A 195 -1.48 -1.74 -13.32
C LEU A 195 -2.40 -2.93 -12.96
N GLY A 196 -3.68 -2.88 -13.34
CA GLY A 196 -4.62 -3.99 -13.18
C GLY A 196 -4.21 -5.23 -13.98
N THR A 197 -3.79 -5.04 -15.22
CA THR A 197 -3.27 -6.14 -16.06
C THR A 197 -2.03 -6.78 -15.43
N GLU A 198 -1.08 -5.98 -14.94
CA GLU A 198 0.10 -6.51 -14.27
C GLU A 198 -0.23 -7.21 -12.93
N ALA A 199 -1.17 -6.68 -12.17
CA ALA A 199 -1.66 -7.33 -10.95
C ALA A 199 -2.30 -8.71 -11.24
N CYS A 200 -3.12 -8.82 -12.29
CA CYS A 200 -3.73 -10.08 -12.71
C CYS A 200 -2.72 -11.15 -13.14
N ARG A 201 -1.51 -10.74 -13.58
CA ARG A 201 -0.42 -11.68 -13.92
C ARG A 201 0.28 -12.26 -12.70
N SER A 202 0.11 -11.65 -11.53
CA SER A 202 0.77 -12.12 -10.33
C SER A 202 0.13 -13.39 -9.77
N ALA A 203 0.95 -14.38 -9.43
CA ALA A 203 0.47 -15.58 -8.74
C ALA A 203 -0.11 -15.27 -7.34
N LEU A 204 0.22 -14.12 -6.73
CA LEU A 204 -0.40 -13.68 -5.47
C LEU A 204 -1.84 -13.22 -5.64
N CYS A 205 -2.24 -12.82 -6.86
CA CYS A 205 -3.58 -12.32 -7.13
C CYS A 205 -4.52 -13.41 -7.69
N VAL A 206 -4.03 -14.62 -7.89
CA VAL A 206 -4.87 -15.75 -8.34
C VAL A 206 -5.99 -16.00 -7.33
N GLY A 207 -7.24 -16.01 -7.82
CA GLY A 207 -8.43 -16.16 -6.98
C GLY A 207 -8.86 -14.89 -6.24
N GLN A 208 -8.18 -13.76 -6.44
CA GLN A 208 -8.59 -12.47 -5.93
C GLN A 208 -9.40 -11.67 -6.98
N HIS A 209 -10.26 -10.78 -6.53
CA HIS A 209 -10.95 -9.86 -7.42
C HIS A 209 -10.05 -8.65 -7.73
N VAL A 210 -9.77 -8.41 -9.02
CA VAL A 210 -8.97 -7.27 -9.49
C VAL A 210 -9.82 -6.44 -10.45
N THR A 211 -9.96 -5.15 -10.14
CA THR A 211 -10.65 -4.20 -11.01
C THR A 211 -9.83 -2.93 -11.18
N SER A 212 -10.15 -2.10 -12.18
CA SER A 212 -9.45 -0.85 -12.43
C SER A 212 -10.40 0.33 -12.29
N ILE A 213 -10.13 1.19 -11.32
CA ILE A 213 -10.85 2.44 -11.08
C ILE A 213 -9.81 3.56 -10.98
N PRO A 214 -9.83 4.56 -11.87
CA PRO A 214 -8.90 5.69 -11.80
C PRO A 214 -9.00 6.44 -10.46
N ASN A 215 -7.88 6.99 -10.01
CA ASN A 215 -7.88 7.84 -8.82
C ASN A 215 -8.83 9.04 -9.03
N PRO A 216 -9.60 9.44 -8.01
CA PRO A 216 -10.49 10.59 -8.11
C PRO A 216 -9.69 11.88 -8.32
N ILE A 217 -10.24 12.75 -9.16
CA ILE A 217 -9.69 14.07 -9.47
C ILE A 217 -10.81 15.11 -9.40
N ASP A 218 -10.50 16.29 -8.89
CA ASP A 218 -11.42 17.41 -8.89
C ASP A 218 -11.47 18.04 -10.29
N VAL A 219 -12.49 17.71 -11.06
CA VAL A 219 -12.66 18.21 -12.45
C VAL A 219 -13.07 19.68 -12.51
N ALA A 220 -13.51 20.28 -11.43
CA ALA A 220 -13.77 21.71 -11.38
C ALA A 220 -12.43 22.49 -11.34
N PHE A 221 -11.43 21.95 -10.67
CA PHE A 221 -10.11 22.53 -10.56
C PHE A 221 -9.19 22.08 -11.72
N PHE A 222 -9.12 20.77 -12.00
CA PHE A 222 -8.30 20.18 -13.07
C PHE A 222 -9.12 20.09 -14.36
N LYS A 223 -9.16 21.17 -15.12
CA LYS A 223 -9.86 21.27 -16.40
C LYS A 223 -8.95 21.87 -17.48
N PRO A 224 -9.21 21.62 -18.76
CA PRO A 224 -8.52 22.32 -19.84
C PRO A 224 -8.65 23.83 -19.67
N GLY A 225 -7.56 24.54 -19.82
CA GLY A 225 -7.48 25.98 -19.73
C GLY A 225 -6.64 26.54 -20.89
N ASP A 226 -6.56 27.87 -20.95
CA ASP A 226 -5.69 28.53 -21.91
C ASP A 226 -4.22 28.22 -21.61
N LYS A 227 -3.48 27.76 -22.63
CA LYS A 227 -2.08 27.33 -22.49
C LYS A 227 -1.14 28.52 -22.24
N ASP A 228 -1.45 29.66 -22.81
CA ASP A 228 -0.59 30.83 -22.68
C ASP A 228 -0.80 31.46 -21.31
N GLU A 229 -2.02 31.56 -20.81
CA GLU A 229 -2.32 31.95 -19.44
C GLU A 229 -1.62 31.03 -18.40
N ALA A 230 -1.59 29.73 -18.65
CA ALA A 230 -0.94 28.76 -17.75
C ALA A 230 0.59 28.83 -17.74
N ARG A 231 1.21 29.38 -18.80
CA ARG A 231 2.67 29.59 -18.88
C ARG A 231 3.13 30.84 -18.13
N TRP A 232 2.22 31.78 -17.92
CA TRP A 232 2.53 33.07 -17.23
C TRP A 232 2.22 33.03 -15.73
N LYS A 233 1.68 31.92 -15.20
CA LYS A 233 1.46 31.64 -13.78
C LYS A 233 2.55 30.73 -13.22
#